data_3999ccac23c76eb3e27919c4df6851a4
#
_entry.id   3999ccac23c76eb3e27919c4df6851a4
#
_cell.length_a   1.000
_cell.length_b   1.000
_cell.length_c   1.000
_cell.angle_alpha   90.00
_cell.angle_beta   90.00
_cell.angle_gamma   90.00
#
_symmetry.space_group_name_H-M   'P 1'
#
loop_
_entity.id
_entity.type
_entity.pdbx_description
1 polymer ?
#
loop_
_entity_poly.entity_id
_entity_poly.type
_entity_poly.pdbx_seq_one_letter_code
_entity_poly.pdbx_strand_id
1 'polypeptide(L)'
;DTVPDSALITLTCTGFYRLWINSVEITNGRLAPYISNPDQMLFYDTYDVHTLLRQGKNCIGLLLGNGMSNAIGGFVWDFDKASFRSSPQVALSFEAVCGEKTLCFEADETFRCAPSPIIFDDLRSGEHYNATLEIDGWNSPDFDDSAWTPAIFSGVTRGKKLPNDTDRVVITKELKAVKIYKGHVAPTVFPKKISPVAVELSK
;
A
#
# COMPACT_ATOMS: atom_id res chain seq x y z
N ASP A 1 26.61 -0.66 -9.41
CA ASP A 1 27.29 -1.91 -9.81
C ASP A 1 27.72 -2.79 -8.62
N THR A 2 27.58 -2.33 -7.38
CA THR A 2 27.87 -3.07 -6.14
C THR A 2 26.64 -3.07 -5.24
N VAL A 3 26.55 -4.02 -4.31
CA VAL A 3 25.56 -3.98 -3.23
C VAL A 3 25.93 -2.81 -2.31
N PRO A 4 24.99 -1.96 -1.89
CA PRO A 4 25.28 -0.81 -1.03
C PRO A 4 25.68 -1.25 0.38
N ASP A 5 26.47 -0.41 1.06
CA ASP A 5 26.86 -0.59 2.47
C ASP A 5 25.69 -0.29 3.42
N SER A 6 24.82 0.63 3.00
CA SER A 6 23.57 0.95 3.68
C SER A 6 22.54 1.42 2.65
N ALA A 7 21.27 1.17 2.92
CA ALA A 7 20.18 1.67 2.07
C ALA A 7 18.90 1.85 2.88
N LEU A 8 18.28 3.02 2.73
CA LEU A 8 17.06 3.40 3.42
C LEU A 8 15.97 3.77 2.41
N ILE A 9 14.75 3.33 2.69
CA ILE A 9 13.54 3.86 2.08
C ILE A 9 12.75 4.59 3.15
N THR A 10 12.39 5.83 2.88
CA THR A 10 11.45 6.59 3.69
C THR A 10 10.20 6.86 2.86
N LEU A 11 9.02 6.49 3.37
CA LEU A 11 7.79 6.70 2.65
C LEU A 11 6.61 7.08 3.55
N THR A 12 5.66 7.77 2.94
CA THR A 12 4.35 8.08 3.52
C THR A 12 3.26 7.90 2.47
N CYS A 13 2.02 7.68 2.93
CA CYS A 13 0.86 7.50 2.06
C CYS A 13 -0.36 8.21 2.66
N THR A 14 -1.22 8.79 1.84
CA THR A 14 -2.50 9.36 2.30
C THR A 14 -3.55 8.28 2.61
N GLY A 15 -3.40 7.08 2.09
CA GLY A 15 -4.17 5.89 2.42
C GLY A 15 -3.35 4.89 3.21
N PHE A 16 -3.42 3.63 2.81
CA PHE A 16 -2.55 2.57 3.31
C PHE A 16 -1.62 2.06 2.23
N TYR A 17 -0.50 1.46 2.64
CA TYR A 17 0.41 0.80 1.72
C TYR A 17 0.88 -0.56 2.25
N ARG A 18 1.32 -1.39 1.30
CA ARG A 18 2.22 -2.52 1.52
C ARG A 18 3.42 -2.33 0.62
N LEU A 19 4.60 -2.66 1.13
CA LEU A 19 5.89 -2.42 0.47
C LEU A 19 6.66 -3.73 0.31
N TRP A 20 7.17 -3.96 -0.89
CA TRP A 20 8.05 -5.08 -1.23
C TRP A 20 9.37 -4.58 -1.81
N ILE A 21 10.43 -5.29 -1.48
CA ILE A 21 11.73 -5.17 -2.14
C ILE A 21 12.05 -6.55 -2.73
N ASN A 22 12.24 -6.61 -4.04
CA ASN A 22 12.60 -7.85 -4.74
C ASN A 22 11.70 -9.04 -4.37
N SER A 23 10.40 -8.85 -4.37
CA SER A 23 9.34 -9.80 -4.00
C SER A 23 9.26 -10.13 -2.50
N VAL A 24 10.09 -9.54 -1.64
CA VAL A 24 10.01 -9.71 -0.18
C VAL A 24 9.19 -8.58 0.42
N GLU A 25 8.07 -8.91 1.07
CA GLU A 25 7.27 -7.90 1.80
C GLU A 25 8.01 -7.45 3.05
N ILE A 26 8.16 -6.14 3.20
CA ILE A 26 8.86 -5.52 4.34
C ILE A 26 8.00 -4.56 5.14
N THR A 27 6.73 -4.42 4.77
CA THR A 27 5.80 -3.53 5.49
C THR A 27 5.80 -3.85 6.97
N ASN A 28 5.98 -2.84 7.78
CA ASN A 28 6.09 -3.00 9.20
C ASN A 28 4.71 -2.96 9.86
N GLY A 29 4.14 -4.12 10.10
CA GLY A 29 2.77 -4.27 10.57
C GLY A 29 1.73 -4.29 9.45
N ARG A 30 0.51 -3.93 9.78
CA ARG A 30 -0.63 -3.82 8.86
C ARG A 30 -1.23 -2.42 8.97
N LEU A 31 -1.95 -1.98 7.93
CA LEU A 31 -2.59 -0.66 7.88
C LEU A 31 -1.58 0.49 8.08
N ALA A 32 -0.40 0.36 7.47
CA ALA A 32 0.63 1.40 7.48
C ALA A 32 0.34 2.47 6.39
N PRO A 33 0.69 3.74 6.63
CA PRO A 33 1.14 4.33 7.88
C PRO A 33 0.00 4.49 8.88
N TYR A 34 0.29 4.88 10.12
CA TYR A 34 -0.76 5.18 11.09
C TYR A 34 -1.71 6.28 10.59
N ILE A 35 -2.99 6.09 10.86
CA ILE A 35 -4.05 6.98 10.35
C ILE A 35 -3.87 8.38 10.90
N SER A 36 -3.97 9.38 10.01
CA SER A 36 -3.89 10.79 10.35
C SER A 36 -4.76 11.63 9.43
N ASN A 37 -4.93 12.90 9.76
CA ASN A 37 -5.54 13.87 8.86
C ASN A 37 -4.43 14.51 7.97
N PRO A 38 -4.39 14.23 6.66
CA PRO A 38 -3.33 14.72 5.77
C PRO A 38 -3.23 16.25 5.65
N ASP A 39 -4.26 16.99 6.03
CA ASP A 39 -4.20 18.47 6.09
C ASP A 39 -3.41 18.97 7.29
N GLN A 40 -3.26 18.17 8.35
CA GLN A 40 -2.59 18.53 9.59
C GLN A 40 -1.26 17.81 9.78
N MET A 41 -1.24 16.49 9.58
CA MET A 41 -0.04 15.68 9.72
C MET A 41 -0.11 14.41 8.87
N LEU A 42 1.07 13.89 8.50
CA LEU A 42 1.26 12.60 7.87
C LEU A 42 2.41 11.90 8.55
N PHE A 43 2.20 10.63 8.90
CA PHE A 43 3.26 9.80 9.42
C PHE A 43 4.04 9.14 8.29
N TYR A 44 5.35 9.09 8.43
CA TYR A 44 6.23 8.34 7.52
C TYR A 44 6.94 7.21 8.24
N ASP A 45 7.19 6.14 7.51
CA ASP A 45 7.98 5.00 7.95
C ASP A 45 9.34 5.01 7.26
N THR A 46 10.37 4.54 7.95
CA THR A 46 11.71 4.34 7.38
C THR A 46 12.10 2.88 7.51
N TYR A 47 12.59 2.30 6.40
CA TYR A 47 12.99 0.90 6.28
C TYR A 47 14.46 0.82 5.89
N ASP A 48 15.20 0.02 6.62
CA ASP A 48 16.53 -0.43 6.19
C ASP A 48 16.34 -1.60 5.20
N VAL A 49 16.82 -1.39 3.98
CA VAL A 49 16.63 -2.34 2.87
C VAL A 49 17.93 -2.88 2.31
N HIS A 50 19.08 -2.53 2.89
CA HIS A 50 20.40 -2.84 2.31
C HIS A 50 20.59 -4.35 2.07
N THR A 51 20.16 -5.21 3.00
CA THR A 51 20.30 -6.66 2.91
C THR A 51 19.40 -7.31 1.85
N LEU A 52 18.41 -6.58 1.36
CA LEU A 52 17.46 -7.06 0.34
C LEU A 52 17.87 -6.63 -1.07
N LEU A 53 18.83 -5.71 -1.17
CA LEU A 53 19.32 -5.24 -2.45
C LEU A 53 20.37 -6.18 -3.02
N ARG A 54 20.36 -6.29 -4.34
CA ARG A 54 21.30 -7.09 -5.11
C ARG A 54 22.02 -6.23 -6.15
N GLN A 55 23.14 -6.71 -6.63
CA GLN A 55 23.80 -6.10 -7.79
C GLN A 55 22.88 -6.14 -9.01
N GLY A 56 22.82 -5.07 -9.78
CA GLY A 56 21.99 -4.93 -10.96
C GLY A 56 20.58 -4.42 -10.65
N LYS A 57 19.58 -5.02 -11.31
CA LYS A 57 18.19 -4.59 -11.17
C LYS A 57 17.61 -4.94 -9.80
N ASN A 58 16.89 -4.00 -9.23
CA ASN A 58 16.08 -4.17 -8.04
C ASN A 58 14.67 -3.63 -8.29
N CYS A 59 13.70 -4.13 -7.56
CA CYS A 59 12.31 -3.71 -7.66
C CYS A 59 11.80 -3.19 -6.30
N ILE A 60 11.17 -2.03 -6.32
CA ILE A 60 10.37 -1.49 -5.23
C ILE A 60 8.91 -1.64 -5.65
N GLY A 61 8.17 -2.51 -4.99
CA GLY A 61 6.75 -2.74 -5.25
C GLY A 61 5.88 -2.13 -4.16
N LEU A 62 4.83 -1.41 -4.56
CA LEU A 62 3.85 -0.81 -3.63
C LEU A 62 2.43 -1.23 -4.01
N LEU A 63 1.67 -1.69 -3.03
CA LEU A 63 0.22 -1.84 -3.12
C LEU A 63 -0.42 -0.75 -2.25
N LEU A 64 -1.30 0.06 -2.84
CA LEU A 64 -1.95 1.17 -2.15
C LEU A 64 -3.42 0.84 -1.87
N GLY A 65 -3.89 1.22 -0.69
CA GLY A 65 -5.28 1.09 -0.26
C GLY A 65 -5.89 2.45 0.12
N ASN A 66 -7.21 2.53 0.06
CA ASN A 66 -7.94 3.79 0.25
C ASN A 66 -7.79 4.40 1.66
N GLY A 67 -7.78 3.57 2.70
CA GLY A 67 -7.76 4.04 4.06
C GLY A 67 -8.88 5.04 4.37
N MET A 68 -8.61 6.00 5.24
CA MET A 68 -9.58 7.07 5.54
C MET A 68 -9.58 8.19 4.50
N SER A 69 -8.49 8.38 3.76
CA SER A 69 -8.36 9.47 2.80
C SER A 69 -9.30 9.33 1.62
N ASN A 70 -9.71 8.11 1.27
CA ASN A 70 -10.69 7.86 0.21
C ASN A 70 -11.86 7.00 0.69
N ALA A 71 -12.15 6.99 1.99
CA ALA A 71 -13.26 6.25 2.56
C ALA A 71 -14.61 6.75 2.02
N ILE A 72 -15.56 5.81 1.89
CA ILE A 72 -16.93 6.14 1.52
C ILE A 72 -17.62 6.77 2.73
N GLY A 73 -18.23 7.94 2.53
CA GLY A 73 -19.03 8.61 3.54
C GLY A 73 -20.44 8.01 3.73
N GLY A 74 -21.25 8.70 4.52
CA GLY A 74 -22.69 8.43 4.57
C GLY A 74 -23.15 7.49 5.68
N PHE A 75 -22.28 7.00 6.57
CA PHE A 75 -22.69 6.22 7.73
C PHE A 75 -22.65 7.03 9.02
N VAL A 76 -21.46 7.18 9.59
CA VAL A 76 -21.21 7.88 10.86
C VAL A 76 -20.39 9.14 10.63
N TRP A 77 -19.50 9.08 9.63
CA TRP A 77 -18.59 10.17 9.30
C TRP A 77 -18.73 10.53 7.83
N ASP A 78 -18.75 11.84 7.56
CA ASP A 78 -18.84 12.39 6.20
C ASP A 78 -17.46 12.48 5.54
N PHE A 79 -16.70 11.38 5.51
CA PHE A 79 -15.35 11.36 4.90
C PHE A 79 -15.37 11.70 3.41
N ASP A 80 -16.47 11.46 2.72
CA ASP A 80 -16.69 11.87 1.34
C ASP A 80 -16.66 13.39 1.15
N LYS A 81 -16.88 14.16 2.22
CA LYS A 81 -16.85 15.63 2.24
C LYS A 81 -15.60 16.21 2.88
N ALA A 82 -14.66 15.36 3.32
CA ALA A 82 -13.46 15.81 4.00
C ALA A 82 -12.54 16.61 3.06
N SER A 83 -11.95 17.69 3.58
CA SER A 83 -11.02 18.53 2.82
C SER A 83 -9.75 17.80 2.36
N PHE A 84 -9.35 16.76 3.09
CA PHE A 84 -8.21 15.93 2.79
C PHE A 84 -8.53 14.76 1.83
N ARG A 85 -9.76 14.66 1.36
CA ARG A 85 -10.17 13.53 0.50
C ARG A 85 -9.34 13.47 -0.77
N SER A 86 -8.73 12.31 -1.00
CA SER A 86 -7.96 12.03 -2.20
C SER A 86 -7.91 10.52 -2.47
N SER A 87 -7.66 10.14 -3.72
CA SER A 87 -7.13 8.80 -4.00
C SER A 87 -5.84 8.57 -3.22
N PRO A 88 -5.46 7.31 -2.95
CA PRO A 88 -4.18 7.03 -2.29
C PRO A 88 -3.02 7.68 -3.04
N GLN A 89 -2.19 8.42 -2.31
CA GLN A 89 -1.00 9.08 -2.80
C GLN A 89 0.19 8.62 -1.98
N VAL A 90 1.33 8.43 -2.63
CA VAL A 90 2.57 8.03 -1.96
C VAL A 90 3.67 9.06 -2.24
N ALA A 91 4.45 9.35 -1.22
CA ALA A 91 5.75 9.99 -1.36
C ALA A 91 6.80 9.03 -0.82
N LEU A 92 7.83 8.77 -1.60
CA LEU A 92 8.90 7.84 -1.28
C LEU A 92 10.24 8.47 -1.64
N SER A 93 11.21 8.34 -0.74
CA SER A 93 12.61 8.62 -1.02
C SER A 93 13.45 7.38 -0.74
N PHE A 94 14.47 7.19 -1.55
CA PHE A 94 15.47 6.15 -1.42
C PHE A 94 16.84 6.79 -1.31
N GLU A 95 17.63 6.30 -0.36
CA GLU A 95 19.03 6.67 -0.20
C GLU A 95 19.88 5.41 0.00
N ALA A 96 20.98 5.30 -0.72
CA ALA A 96 21.93 4.20 -0.56
C ALA A 96 23.37 4.71 -0.61
N VAL A 97 24.22 4.17 0.26
CA VAL A 97 25.64 4.47 0.32
C VAL A 97 26.44 3.29 -0.21
N CYS A 98 27.33 3.56 -1.15
CA CYS A 98 28.24 2.59 -1.78
C CYS A 98 29.68 3.15 -1.70
N GLY A 99 30.42 2.81 -0.66
CA GLY A 99 31.73 3.42 -0.37
C GLY A 99 31.60 4.94 -0.17
N GLU A 100 32.26 5.72 -1.00
CA GLU A 100 32.19 7.18 -0.95
C GLU A 100 31.03 7.80 -1.75
N LYS A 101 30.21 6.99 -2.43
CA LYS A 101 29.12 7.46 -3.28
C LYS A 101 27.78 7.28 -2.59
N THR A 102 26.95 8.30 -2.69
CA THR A 102 25.54 8.24 -2.29
C THR A 102 24.66 8.29 -3.53
N LEU A 103 23.72 7.34 -3.61
CA LEU A 103 22.65 7.31 -4.60
C LEU A 103 21.36 7.71 -3.91
N CYS A 104 20.69 8.74 -4.42
CA CYS A 104 19.39 9.18 -3.93
C CYS A 104 18.42 9.32 -5.09
N PHE A 105 17.16 8.94 -4.87
CA PHE A 105 16.05 9.29 -5.75
C PHE A 105 14.74 9.41 -4.96
N GLU A 106 13.76 10.05 -5.56
CA GLU A 106 12.39 10.14 -5.07
C GLU A 106 11.45 9.49 -6.08
N ALA A 107 10.28 9.06 -5.59
CA ALA A 107 9.24 8.57 -6.50
C ALA A 107 8.77 9.71 -7.43
N ASP A 108 8.74 9.44 -8.71
CA ASP A 108 8.35 10.37 -9.77
C ASP A 108 7.53 9.66 -10.86
N GLU A 109 7.34 10.29 -12.01
CA GLU A 109 6.58 9.76 -13.15
C GLU A 109 7.25 8.56 -13.84
N THR A 110 8.46 8.18 -13.44
CA THR A 110 9.11 6.93 -13.93
C THR A 110 8.54 5.69 -13.26
N PHE A 111 7.91 5.85 -12.08
CA PHE A 111 7.15 4.77 -11.47
C PHE A 111 5.96 4.36 -12.34
N ARG A 112 5.63 3.07 -12.33
CA ARG A 112 4.54 2.50 -13.11
C ARG A 112 3.41 2.03 -12.23
N CYS A 113 2.17 2.22 -12.68
CA CYS A 113 0.95 1.92 -11.94
C CYS A 113 0.01 1.05 -12.75
N ALA A 114 -0.64 0.09 -12.08
CA ALA A 114 -1.71 -0.71 -12.63
C ALA A 114 -2.80 -0.94 -11.57
N PRO A 115 -4.05 -1.23 -11.99
CA PRO A 115 -5.09 -1.67 -11.07
C PRO A 115 -4.68 -2.96 -10.35
N SER A 116 -5.03 -3.07 -9.07
CA SER A 116 -4.78 -4.26 -8.26
C SER A 116 -5.96 -5.24 -8.31
N PRO A 117 -5.79 -6.50 -7.85
CA PRO A 117 -6.89 -7.44 -7.64
C PRO A 117 -7.91 -6.95 -6.61
N ILE A 118 -7.57 -6.01 -5.75
CA ILE A 118 -8.49 -5.38 -4.80
C ILE A 118 -9.33 -4.36 -5.57
N ILE A 119 -10.54 -4.76 -5.95
CA ILE A 119 -11.46 -3.94 -6.76
C ILE A 119 -12.31 -2.99 -5.91
N PHE A 120 -12.29 -3.16 -4.61
CA PHE A 120 -12.95 -2.32 -3.63
C PHE A 120 -12.29 -2.51 -2.26
N ASP A 121 -12.01 -1.44 -1.53
CA ASP A 121 -11.63 -1.48 -0.13
C ASP A 121 -12.28 -0.30 0.63
N ASP A 122 -12.73 -0.57 1.83
CA ASP A 122 -13.23 0.42 2.79
C ASP A 122 -13.09 -0.11 4.21
N LEU A 123 -12.64 0.74 5.13
CA LEU A 123 -12.34 0.36 6.51
C LEU A 123 -13.54 -0.23 7.27
N ARG A 124 -14.76 0.05 6.84
CA ARG A 124 -15.99 -0.42 7.50
C ARG A 124 -16.72 -1.49 6.71
N SER A 125 -16.64 -1.40 5.38
CA SER A 125 -17.37 -2.30 4.48
C SER A 125 -16.52 -3.49 4.03
N GLY A 126 -15.20 -3.46 4.32
CA GLY A 126 -14.29 -4.54 3.99
C GLY A 126 -13.68 -4.43 2.60
N GLU A 127 -13.23 -5.55 2.07
CA GLU A 127 -12.46 -5.64 0.84
C GLU A 127 -13.13 -6.62 -0.14
N HIS A 128 -13.11 -6.26 -1.42
CA HIS A 128 -13.47 -7.18 -2.50
C HIS A 128 -12.25 -7.49 -3.34
N TYR A 129 -11.90 -8.74 -3.37
CA TYR A 129 -10.75 -9.26 -4.07
C TYR A 129 -11.17 -10.10 -5.28
N ASN A 130 -10.65 -9.80 -6.45
CA ASN A 130 -10.85 -10.58 -7.66
C ASN A 130 -9.54 -11.27 -8.08
N ALA A 131 -9.39 -12.53 -7.70
CA ALA A 131 -8.18 -13.31 -7.99
C ALA A 131 -7.88 -13.45 -9.50
N THR A 132 -8.85 -13.24 -10.39
CA THR A 132 -8.60 -13.29 -11.84
C THR A 132 -7.80 -12.08 -12.35
N LEU A 133 -7.63 -11.06 -11.52
CA LEU A 133 -6.86 -9.85 -11.82
C LEU A 133 -5.46 -9.88 -11.17
N GLU A 134 -5.06 -10.99 -10.57
CA GLU A 134 -3.70 -11.14 -10.06
C GLU A 134 -2.68 -11.02 -11.20
N ILE A 135 -1.59 -10.34 -10.90
CA ILE A 135 -0.47 -10.13 -11.82
C ILE A 135 0.75 -10.81 -11.20
N ASP A 136 1.09 -11.98 -11.73
CA ASP A 136 2.21 -12.76 -11.20
C ASP A 136 3.54 -12.02 -11.35
N GLY A 137 4.32 -12.00 -10.28
CA GLY A 137 5.67 -11.45 -10.27
C GLY A 137 5.78 -9.94 -10.40
N TRP A 138 4.68 -9.18 -10.27
CA TRP A 138 4.64 -7.72 -10.43
C TRP A 138 5.65 -6.95 -9.55
N ASN A 139 6.07 -7.52 -8.45
CA ASN A 139 7.04 -6.98 -7.50
C ASN A 139 8.44 -7.60 -7.64
N SER A 140 8.70 -8.26 -8.78
CA SER A 140 9.99 -8.86 -9.13
C SER A 140 10.82 -7.91 -9.99
N PRO A 141 12.17 -7.88 -9.85
CA PRO A 141 13.04 -7.07 -10.67
C PRO A 141 13.03 -7.38 -12.18
N ASP A 142 12.55 -8.58 -12.54
CA ASP A 142 12.50 -9.03 -13.92
C ASP A 142 11.10 -8.87 -14.55
N PHE A 143 10.15 -8.30 -13.82
CA PHE A 143 8.81 -8.00 -14.33
C PHE A 143 8.86 -6.92 -15.41
N ASP A 144 8.12 -7.12 -16.49
CA ASP A 144 7.94 -6.13 -17.54
C ASP A 144 6.70 -5.27 -17.26
N ASP A 145 6.93 -4.07 -16.76
CA ASP A 145 5.90 -3.08 -16.46
C ASP A 145 5.61 -2.08 -17.59
N SER A 146 6.15 -2.34 -18.80
CA SER A 146 6.04 -1.43 -19.94
C SER A 146 4.60 -1.13 -20.36
N ALA A 147 3.67 -2.06 -20.09
CA ALA A 147 2.24 -1.88 -20.34
C ALA A 147 1.50 -1.08 -19.25
N TRP A 148 2.16 -0.80 -18.12
CA TRP A 148 1.57 -0.04 -17.02
C TRP A 148 1.64 1.46 -17.31
N THR A 149 0.73 2.22 -16.69
CA THR A 149 0.69 3.68 -16.85
C THR A 149 1.73 4.35 -15.95
N PRO A 150 2.37 5.46 -16.40
CA PRO A 150 3.22 6.25 -15.52
C PRO A 150 2.45 6.77 -14.32
N ALA A 151 3.13 6.90 -13.18
CA ALA A 151 2.63 7.67 -12.05
C ALA A 151 2.46 9.14 -12.45
N ILE A 152 1.59 9.84 -11.75
CA ILE A 152 1.35 11.27 -11.96
C ILE A 152 1.62 12.05 -10.68
N PHE A 153 2.22 13.22 -10.80
CA PHE A 153 2.36 14.12 -9.68
C PHE A 153 0.99 14.67 -9.27
N SER A 154 0.57 14.37 -8.05
CA SER A 154 -0.76 14.73 -7.53
C SER A 154 -0.77 15.94 -6.59
N GLY A 155 0.37 16.59 -6.40
CA GLY A 155 0.53 17.71 -5.48
C GLY A 155 1.07 17.30 -4.12
N VAL A 156 1.22 18.27 -3.23
CA VAL A 156 1.82 18.08 -1.90
C VAL A 156 0.75 18.26 -0.83
N THR A 157 0.70 17.31 0.10
CA THR A 157 -0.17 17.43 1.28
C THR A 157 0.30 18.56 2.20
N ARG A 158 -0.65 19.26 2.84
CA ARG A 158 -0.37 20.41 3.70
C ARG A 158 0.22 20.04 5.05
N GLY A 159 -0.14 18.84 5.54
CA GLY A 159 0.21 18.37 6.87
C GLY A 159 1.72 18.21 7.09
N LYS A 160 2.12 18.40 8.34
CA LYS A 160 3.47 18.10 8.80
C LYS A 160 3.80 16.63 8.61
N LYS A 161 5.01 16.32 8.11
CA LYS A 161 5.52 14.94 8.04
C LYS A 161 6.23 14.62 9.34
N LEU A 162 5.79 13.58 10.02
CA LEU A 162 6.32 13.14 11.32
C LEU A 162 6.73 11.66 11.23
N PRO A 163 7.78 11.24 11.95
CA PRO A 163 8.13 9.83 12.02
C PRO A 163 6.98 9.05 12.68
N ASN A 164 6.72 7.85 12.17
CA ASN A 164 5.73 6.95 12.73
C ASN A 164 6.35 6.17 13.89
N ASP A 165 6.14 6.64 15.11
CA ASP A 165 6.58 6.03 16.37
C ASP A 165 5.43 5.33 17.13
N THR A 166 4.29 5.14 16.47
CA THR A 166 3.13 4.49 17.07
C THR A 166 3.29 2.97 17.12
N ASP A 167 2.56 2.33 18.04
CA ASP A 167 2.43 0.88 18.08
C ASP A 167 1.84 0.34 16.77
N ARG A 168 2.38 -0.77 16.31
CA ARG A 168 2.01 -1.35 15.02
C ARG A 168 0.83 -2.28 15.15
N VAL A 169 -0.02 -2.28 14.12
CA VAL A 169 -1.06 -3.29 13.97
C VAL A 169 -0.39 -4.60 13.51
N VAL A 170 -0.47 -5.62 14.34
CA VAL A 170 0.18 -6.92 14.08
C VAL A 170 -0.87 -8.03 13.99
N ILE A 171 -0.52 -9.09 13.25
CA ILE A 171 -1.33 -10.31 13.20
C ILE A 171 -1.09 -11.08 14.51
N THR A 172 -2.13 -11.16 15.34
CA THR A 172 -2.05 -11.92 16.60
C THR A 172 -2.49 -13.37 16.44
N LYS A 173 -3.30 -13.68 15.42
CA LYS A 173 -3.81 -15.02 15.15
C LYS A 173 -4.21 -15.17 13.69
N GLU A 174 -3.88 -16.31 13.10
CA GLU A 174 -4.39 -16.73 11.80
C GLU A 174 -5.43 -17.83 11.99
N LEU A 175 -6.57 -17.70 11.32
CA LEU A 175 -7.65 -18.68 11.32
C LEU A 175 -7.76 -19.32 9.95
N LYS A 176 -7.73 -20.65 9.91
CA LYS A 176 -7.96 -21.39 8.66
C LYS A 176 -9.44 -21.47 8.36
N ALA A 177 -9.80 -21.32 7.08
CA ALA A 177 -11.16 -21.55 6.64
C ALA A 177 -11.56 -23.02 6.88
N VAL A 178 -12.68 -23.24 7.58
CA VAL A 178 -13.23 -24.58 7.83
C VAL A 178 -14.27 -24.96 6.81
N LYS A 179 -14.91 -23.98 6.16
CA LYS A 179 -15.91 -24.22 5.11
C LYS A 179 -16.03 -22.99 4.21
N ILE A 180 -16.18 -23.24 2.93
CA ILE A 180 -16.41 -22.21 1.90
C ILE A 180 -17.78 -22.43 1.30
N TYR A 181 -18.57 -21.36 1.25
CA TYR A 181 -19.91 -21.39 0.66
C TYR A 181 -19.95 -20.52 -0.58
N LYS A 182 -20.71 -20.97 -1.58
CA LYS A 182 -21.06 -20.15 -2.71
C LYS A 182 -22.50 -19.64 -2.50
N GLY A 183 -22.69 -18.32 -2.45
CA GLY A 183 -24.00 -17.76 -2.16
C GLY A 183 -24.10 -16.29 -2.50
N HIS A 184 -25.30 -15.72 -2.26
CA HIS A 184 -25.53 -14.29 -2.33
C HIS A 184 -25.49 -13.73 -0.91
N VAL A 185 -24.64 -12.72 -0.71
CA VAL A 185 -24.75 -11.86 0.47
C VAL A 185 -25.81 -10.81 0.16
N ALA A 186 -26.75 -10.63 1.09
CA ALA A 186 -27.70 -9.53 1.00
C ALA A 186 -26.93 -8.23 0.76
N PRO A 187 -27.36 -7.39 -0.20
CA PRO A 187 -26.64 -6.18 -0.50
C PRO A 187 -26.62 -5.30 0.75
N THR A 188 -25.46 -5.19 1.36
CA THR A 188 -25.14 -4.06 2.20
C THR A 188 -25.02 -2.84 1.31
N VAL A 189 -24.91 -1.67 1.87
CA VAL A 189 -24.98 -0.39 1.14
C VAL A 189 -24.05 -0.32 -0.07
N PHE A 190 -22.99 -1.15 -0.14
CA PHE A 190 -21.98 -1.18 -1.23
C PHE A 190 -21.28 -2.53 -1.33
N PRO A 191 -20.91 -2.90 -2.56
CA PRO A 191 -21.51 -2.56 -3.84
C PRO A 191 -22.79 -3.35 -4.11
N LYS A 192 -23.63 -2.84 -4.96
CA LYS A 192 -24.97 -3.40 -5.26
C LYS A 192 -24.98 -4.79 -5.90
N LYS A 193 -23.85 -5.32 -6.33
CA LYS A 193 -23.73 -6.66 -6.93
C LYS A 193 -22.38 -7.28 -6.55
N ILE A 194 -22.42 -8.17 -5.58
CA ILE A 194 -21.33 -9.09 -5.31
C ILE A 194 -21.93 -10.50 -5.29
N SER A 195 -21.23 -11.45 -5.88
CA SER A 195 -21.40 -12.87 -5.61
C SER A 195 -20.24 -13.30 -4.71
N PRO A 196 -20.34 -13.09 -3.42
CA PRO A 196 -19.22 -13.39 -2.54
C PRO A 196 -19.16 -14.88 -2.26
N VAL A 197 -17.94 -15.32 -2.05
CA VAL A 197 -17.67 -16.56 -1.36
C VAL A 197 -17.70 -16.24 0.14
N ALA A 198 -18.69 -16.79 0.85
CA ALA A 198 -18.69 -16.70 2.30
C ALA A 198 -17.73 -17.73 2.88
N VAL A 199 -16.88 -17.32 3.80
CA VAL A 199 -15.88 -18.17 4.45
C VAL A 199 -16.21 -18.30 5.94
N GLU A 200 -16.43 -19.51 6.40
CA GLU A 200 -16.53 -19.82 7.81
C GLU A 200 -15.14 -20.08 8.39
N LEU A 201 -14.76 -19.33 9.39
CA LEU A 201 -13.44 -19.41 10.01
C LEU A 201 -13.46 -20.35 11.23
N SER A 202 -12.37 -21.06 11.46
CA SER A 202 -12.16 -21.84 12.68
C SER A 202 -12.10 -20.90 13.89
N LYS A 203 -12.76 -21.30 14.99
CA LYS A 203 -12.69 -20.60 16.28
C LYS A 203 -11.37 -20.80 16.98
#